data_20e6cc5996dd7e1d2ed8361516f7ba80
#
_entry.id   20e6cc5996dd7e1d2ed8361516f7ba80
#
_cell.length_a   1.000
_cell.length_b   1.000
_cell.length_c   1.000
_cell.angle_alpha   90.00
_cell.angle_beta   90.00
_cell.angle_gamma   90.00
#
_symmetry.space_group_name_H-M   'P 1'
#
loop_
_entity.id
_entity.type
_entity.pdbx_description
1 polymer ?
#
loop_
_entity_poly.entity_id
_entity_poly.type
_entity_poly.pdbx_seq_one_letter_code
_entity_poly.pdbx_strand_id
1 'polypeptide(L)'
;MQIWSESSDEEFPNSDVVSRIWTGFSADVSEVQVDDPSDQEEAMSLIGLVPWILVRCSDWTMIPLENLVAASRGTSTRIAAAIDDEVELNGAAFALGGGVDALLVPSNLVNDAVTILGGNWDIEETQDGNAYFEEARILSIEGAGVGERVCIDLTRRINDGQGMAIGSVSGKLCLIHGETIQSDYVPTRPFRVNAGAIHSYALMADGKTKYLSELNSGDEVAILAASGNQEKATIGRLKIETRPLLMIRFETPDTEGQIVVQQAETVRLVSPNGGAISVTQAEEGDKISILADDRARHIGLALNAGVKEK
;
A
#
# COMPACT_ATOMS: atom_id res chain seq x y z
N MET A 1 -20.12 9.42 7.63
CA MET A 1 -19.51 10.78 7.42
C MET A 1 -20.40 11.83 8.07
N GLN A 2 -19.84 12.86 8.70
CA GLN A 2 -20.57 13.97 9.33
C GLN A 2 -20.52 15.20 8.43
N ILE A 3 -21.51 16.10 8.57
CA ILE A 3 -21.48 17.44 7.99
C ILE A 3 -21.24 18.43 9.11
N TRP A 4 -20.22 19.24 8.96
CA TRP A 4 -19.94 20.40 9.80
C TRP A 4 -20.18 21.66 8.99
N SER A 5 -20.57 22.75 9.62
CA SER A 5 -20.74 24.03 8.94
C SER A 5 -20.00 25.14 9.68
N GLU A 6 -19.47 26.08 8.94
CA GLU A 6 -18.91 27.29 9.52
C GLU A 6 -20.05 28.13 10.13
N SER A 7 -19.80 28.73 11.32
CA SER A 7 -20.81 29.56 11.97
C SER A 7 -21.20 30.72 11.06
N SER A 8 -22.45 30.73 10.63
CA SER A 8 -23.10 31.93 10.09
C SER A 8 -24.26 32.29 10.99
N ASP A 9 -24.52 33.58 11.18
CA ASP A 9 -25.66 34.10 11.95
C ASP A 9 -27.01 33.87 11.27
N GLU A 10 -27.03 33.15 10.12
CA GLU A 10 -28.24 32.90 9.34
C GLU A 10 -28.68 31.42 9.46
N GLU A 11 -29.99 31.23 9.69
CA GLU A 11 -30.62 29.92 9.50
C GLU A 11 -30.54 29.50 8.05
N PHE A 12 -29.91 28.35 7.79
CA PHE A 12 -29.80 27.80 6.43
C PHE A 12 -30.60 26.48 6.29
N PRO A 13 -31.06 26.14 5.08
CA PRO A 13 -31.77 24.88 4.81
C PRO A 13 -30.98 23.65 5.28
N ASN A 14 -31.68 22.66 5.84
CA ASN A 14 -31.09 21.41 6.33
C ASN A 14 -30.07 21.57 7.49
N SER A 15 -30.23 22.63 8.31
CA SER A 15 -29.39 22.80 9.52
C SER A 15 -29.51 21.63 10.50
N ASP A 16 -30.59 20.87 10.46
CA ASP A 16 -30.86 19.68 11.27
C ASP A 16 -29.91 18.49 10.95
N VAL A 17 -29.32 18.45 9.77
CA VAL A 17 -28.34 17.42 9.38
C VAL A 17 -26.90 17.80 9.73
N VAL A 18 -26.66 19.05 10.15
CA VAL A 18 -25.33 19.51 10.55
C VAL A 18 -24.99 18.98 11.93
N SER A 19 -23.95 18.16 11.99
CA SER A 19 -23.52 17.50 13.24
C SER A 19 -22.70 18.43 14.15
N ARG A 20 -22.09 19.48 13.58
CA ARG A 20 -21.26 20.44 14.31
C ARG A 20 -21.23 21.80 13.62
N ILE A 21 -21.37 22.87 14.40
CA ILE A 21 -21.04 24.23 13.96
C ILE A 21 -19.59 24.51 14.33
N TRP A 22 -18.78 24.88 13.36
CA TRP A 22 -17.37 25.19 13.55
C TRP A 22 -17.21 26.70 13.80
N THR A 23 -16.62 27.05 14.93
CA THR A 23 -16.42 28.46 15.36
C THR A 23 -14.95 28.83 15.45
N GLY A 24 -14.07 28.05 14.76
CA GLY A 24 -12.62 28.26 14.76
C GLY A 24 -11.85 27.56 15.87
N PHE A 25 -12.53 26.95 16.85
CA PHE A 25 -11.88 26.23 17.96
C PHE A 25 -12.79 25.17 18.57
N SER A 26 -12.21 23.99 18.88
CA SER A 26 -12.81 22.98 19.76
C SER A 26 -11.70 22.19 20.45
N ALA A 27 -11.87 21.80 21.69
CA ALA A 27 -10.86 21.10 22.48
C ALA A 27 -10.55 19.68 21.95
N ASP A 28 -11.44 19.10 21.12
CA ASP A 28 -11.31 17.78 20.52
C ASP A 28 -10.84 17.83 19.05
N VAL A 29 -10.56 19.03 18.50
CA VAL A 29 -10.18 19.22 17.09
C VAL A 29 -8.85 19.95 17.01
N SER A 30 -7.89 19.36 16.33
CA SER A 30 -6.67 20.03 15.87
C SER A 30 -6.84 20.45 14.43
N GLU A 31 -6.88 21.76 14.18
CA GLU A 31 -6.92 22.32 12.84
C GLU A 31 -5.49 22.46 12.30
N VAL A 32 -5.24 21.95 11.10
CA VAL A 32 -3.93 21.97 10.43
C VAL A 32 -4.11 22.49 9.02
N GLN A 33 -3.34 23.53 8.67
CA GLN A 33 -3.17 23.98 7.30
C GLN A 33 -2.16 23.05 6.61
N VAL A 34 -2.50 22.50 5.45
CA VAL A 34 -1.61 21.58 4.71
C VAL A 34 -1.36 22.13 3.32
N ASP A 35 -0.29 22.88 3.19
CA ASP A 35 0.13 23.54 1.94
C ASP A 35 1.47 23.01 1.42
N ASP A 36 2.25 22.32 2.27
CA ASP A 36 3.52 21.72 1.89
C ASP A 36 3.75 20.35 2.58
N PRO A 37 4.81 19.59 2.20
CA PRO A 37 5.09 18.29 2.81
C PRO A 37 5.34 18.32 4.32
N SER A 38 5.89 19.41 4.87
CA SER A 38 6.14 19.52 6.33
C SER A 38 4.84 19.67 7.12
N ASP A 39 3.86 20.35 6.56
CA ASP A 39 2.53 20.49 7.15
C ASP A 39 1.81 19.12 7.18
N GLN A 40 1.96 18.32 6.10
CA GLN A 40 1.46 16.95 6.09
C GLN A 40 2.12 16.09 7.18
N GLU A 41 3.44 16.22 7.40
CA GLU A 41 4.15 15.50 8.46
C GLU A 41 3.64 15.92 9.84
N GLU A 42 3.36 17.21 10.05
CA GLU A 42 2.72 17.71 11.29
C GLU A 42 1.35 17.06 11.50
N ALA A 43 0.48 17.10 10.50
CA ALA A 43 -0.84 16.47 10.57
C ALA A 43 -0.75 14.96 10.85
N MET A 44 0.18 14.25 10.19
CA MET A 44 0.45 12.82 10.40
C MET A 44 0.89 12.52 11.84
N SER A 45 1.68 13.41 12.46
CA SER A 45 2.16 13.24 13.83
C SER A 45 1.06 13.30 14.88
N LEU A 46 -0.09 13.90 14.57
CA LEU A 46 -1.26 14.04 15.45
C LEU A 46 -2.15 12.79 15.44
N ILE A 47 -2.00 11.91 14.46
CA ILE A 47 -2.80 10.68 14.35
C ILE A 47 -2.54 9.77 15.55
N GLY A 48 -3.62 9.34 16.19
CA GLY A 48 -3.60 8.57 17.45
C GLY A 48 -3.46 9.43 18.72
N LEU A 49 -3.18 10.73 18.59
CA LEU A 49 -3.01 11.64 19.72
C LEU A 49 -4.24 12.53 19.96
N VAL A 50 -4.97 12.87 18.89
CA VAL A 50 -6.13 13.77 18.96
C VAL A 50 -7.38 13.07 18.42
N PRO A 51 -8.59 13.43 18.90
CA PRO A 51 -9.83 12.84 18.40
C PRO A 51 -10.14 13.22 16.95
N TRP A 52 -9.87 14.47 16.55
CA TRP A 52 -10.13 14.99 15.22
C TRP A 52 -8.96 15.82 14.70
N ILE A 53 -8.66 15.65 13.43
CA ILE A 53 -7.80 16.54 12.65
C ILE A 53 -8.69 17.21 11.59
N LEU A 54 -8.81 18.54 11.65
CA LEU A 54 -9.45 19.33 10.60
C LEU A 54 -8.37 19.83 9.64
N VAL A 55 -8.42 19.37 8.40
CA VAL A 55 -7.46 19.71 7.34
C VAL A 55 -8.00 20.87 6.54
N ARG A 56 -7.19 21.92 6.36
CA ARG A 56 -7.40 22.99 5.39
C ARG A 56 -6.25 23.01 4.39
N CYS A 57 -6.54 23.35 3.14
CA CYS A 57 -5.55 23.56 2.10
C CYS A 57 -5.81 24.92 1.44
N SER A 58 -4.77 25.69 1.14
CA SER A 58 -4.90 26.94 0.36
C SER A 58 -5.19 26.66 -1.12
N ASP A 59 -4.57 25.62 -1.64
CA ASP A 59 -4.89 25.02 -2.93
C ASP A 59 -5.32 23.58 -2.68
N TRP A 60 -6.46 23.17 -3.26
CA TRP A 60 -6.95 21.81 -3.06
C TRP A 60 -5.95 20.77 -3.55
N THR A 61 -5.48 19.94 -2.63
CA THR A 61 -4.55 18.82 -2.90
C THR A 61 -5.13 17.53 -2.36
N MET A 62 -5.44 16.61 -3.26
CA MET A 62 -6.09 15.34 -2.93
C MET A 62 -5.16 14.36 -2.20
N ILE A 63 -3.90 14.25 -2.65
CA ILE A 63 -2.96 13.24 -2.14
C ILE A 63 -2.65 13.38 -0.64
N PRO A 64 -2.35 14.56 -0.09
CA PRO A 64 -2.18 14.71 1.35
C PRO A 64 -3.39 14.29 2.17
N LEU A 65 -4.61 14.58 1.70
CA LEU A 65 -5.84 14.16 2.35
C LEU A 65 -6.00 12.63 2.34
N GLU A 66 -5.76 12.00 1.20
CA GLU A 66 -5.77 10.54 1.07
C GLU A 66 -4.74 9.87 2.00
N ASN A 67 -3.54 10.45 2.12
CA ASN A 67 -2.50 9.98 3.02
C ASN A 67 -2.97 10.01 4.48
N LEU A 68 -3.61 11.10 4.91
CA LEU A 68 -4.15 11.24 6.28
C LEU A 68 -5.30 10.28 6.53
N VAL A 69 -6.23 10.13 5.58
CA VAL A 69 -7.33 9.15 5.66
C VAL A 69 -6.76 7.73 5.77
N ALA A 70 -5.75 7.39 4.97
CA ALA A 70 -5.09 6.09 5.04
C ALA A 70 -4.46 5.82 6.42
N ALA A 71 -3.71 6.80 6.93
CA ALA A 71 -2.97 6.67 8.19
C ALA A 71 -3.89 6.67 9.43
N SER A 72 -5.04 7.35 9.38
CA SER A 72 -6.00 7.41 10.49
C SER A 72 -6.78 6.11 10.68
N ARG A 73 -6.91 5.27 9.64
CA ARG A 73 -7.66 4.00 9.71
C ARG A 73 -7.10 3.07 10.78
N GLY A 74 -7.99 2.51 11.60
CA GLY A 74 -7.62 1.66 12.73
C GLY A 74 -7.12 2.42 13.97
N THR A 75 -7.09 3.75 13.93
CA THR A 75 -6.80 4.61 15.08
C THR A 75 -8.07 5.23 15.66
N SER A 76 -7.94 5.98 16.77
CA SER A 76 -9.05 6.76 17.34
C SER A 76 -9.21 8.14 16.71
N THR A 77 -8.31 8.57 15.85
CA THR A 77 -8.34 9.87 15.19
C THR A 77 -9.22 9.82 13.94
N ARG A 78 -10.05 10.83 13.78
CA ARG A 78 -10.93 11.04 12.63
C ARG A 78 -10.46 12.25 11.83
N ILE A 79 -10.67 12.21 10.53
CA ILE A 79 -10.26 13.25 9.58
C ILE A 79 -11.49 14.06 9.17
N ALA A 80 -11.43 15.37 9.34
CA ALA A 80 -12.36 16.32 8.76
C ALA A 80 -11.64 17.15 7.70
N ALA A 81 -12.29 17.44 6.58
CA ALA A 81 -11.76 18.31 5.53
C ALA A 81 -12.61 19.58 5.42
N ALA A 82 -11.94 20.74 5.38
CA ALA A 82 -12.58 22.00 5.05
C ALA A 82 -12.68 22.12 3.52
N ILE A 83 -13.86 22.51 3.05
CA ILE A 83 -14.27 22.49 1.65
C ILE A 83 -14.80 23.86 1.26
N ASP A 84 -14.28 24.44 0.22
CA ASP A 84 -14.68 25.77 -0.25
C ASP A 84 -15.54 25.70 -1.52
N ASP A 85 -15.46 24.61 -2.30
CA ASP A 85 -16.24 24.45 -3.52
C ASP A 85 -16.79 23.02 -3.76
N GLU A 86 -17.66 22.86 -4.76
CA GLU A 86 -18.32 21.58 -5.09
C GLU A 86 -17.33 20.52 -5.60
N VAL A 87 -16.24 20.91 -6.27
CA VAL A 87 -15.24 19.97 -6.82
C VAL A 87 -14.46 19.32 -5.67
N GLU A 88 -14.03 20.13 -4.69
CA GLU A 88 -13.36 19.69 -3.49
C GLU A 88 -14.26 18.77 -2.65
N LEU A 89 -15.56 19.10 -2.59
CA LEU A 89 -16.56 18.33 -1.87
C LEU A 89 -16.61 16.87 -2.36
N ASN A 90 -16.65 16.66 -3.67
CA ASN A 90 -16.60 15.32 -4.27
C ASN A 90 -15.27 14.62 -3.94
N GLY A 91 -14.16 15.33 -4.06
CA GLY A 91 -12.83 14.80 -3.74
C GLY A 91 -12.74 14.27 -2.31
N ALA A 92 -13.10 15.07 -1.32
CA ALA A 92 -13.05 14.68 0.09
C ALA A 92 -14.06 13.58 0.44
N ALA A 93 -15.28 13.64 -0.13
CA ALA A 93 -16.32 12.63 0.11
C ALA A 93 -15.91 11.24 -0.38
N PHE A 94 -15.04 11.15 -1.38
CA PHE A 94 -14.61 9.88 -2.00
C PHE A 94 -13.13 9.57 -1.83
N ALA A 95 -12.39 10.32 -1.01
CA ALA A 95 -10.99 10.06 -0.72
C ALA A 95 -10.78 8.58 -0.38
N LEU A 96 -9.97 7.86 -1.19
CA LEU A 96 -9.72 6.41 -1.08
C LEU A 96 -11.01 5.57 -1.01
N GLY A 97 -12.06 5.95 -1.71
CA GLY A 97 -13.34 5.26 -1.76
C GLY A 97 -14.19 5.35 -0.48
N GLY A 98 -13.58 5.53 0.69
CA GLY A 98 -14.28 5.65 1.97
C GLY A 98 -14.54 7.07 2.44
N GLY A 99 -13.88 8.04 1.83
CA GLY A 99 -13.97 9.46 2.18
C GLY A 99 -13.36 9.81 3.55
N VAL A 100 -13.49 11.08 3.89
CA VAL A 100 -13.16 11.62 5.23
C VAL A 100 -14.30 11.32 6.24
N ASP A 101 -14.04 11.50 7.52
CA ASP A 101 -15.06 11.26 8.56
C ASP A 101 -16.05 12.44 8.69
N ALA A 102 -15.62 13.66 8.32
CA ALA A 102 -16.47 14.85 8.30
C ALA A 102 -16.06 15.83 7.19
N LEU A 103 -17.06 16.54 6.66
CA LEU A 103 -16.88 17.65 5.73
C LEU A 103 -17.26 18.95 6.46
N LEU A 104 -16.32 19.87 6.53
CA LEU A 104 -16.62 21.24 6.99
C LEU A 104 -16.91 22.08 5.74
N VAL A 105 -18.16 22.51 5.60
CA VAL A 105 -18.63 23.22 4.40
C VAL A 105 -19.23 24.58 4.76
N PRO A 106 -19.12 25.56 3.88
CA PRO A 106 -19.89 26.80 4.01
C PRO A 106 -21.38 26.53 3.87
N SER A 107 -22.24 27.40 4.41
CA SER A 107 -23.70 27.19 4.51
C SER A 107 -24.36 26.91 3.15
N ASN A 108 -23.85 27.50 2.06
CA ASN A 108 -24.37 27.32 0.70
C ASN A 108 -24.10 25.92 0.13
N LEU A 109 -23.09 25.18 0.62
CA LEU A 109 -22.76 23.83 0.16
C LEU A 109 -23.36 22.71 1.02
N VAL A 110 -24.09 23.03 2.10
CA VAL A 110 -24.70 22.02 2.98
C VAL A 110 -25.65 21.09 2.22
N ASN A 111 -26.47 21.65 1.31
CA ASN A 111 -27.40 20.87 0.51
C ASN A 111 -26.68 19.92 -0.46
N ASP A 112 -25.58 20.37 -1.05
CA ASP A 112 -24.78 19.57 -1.97
C ASP A 112 -24.07 18.43 -1.19
N ALA A 113 -23.53 18.73 -0.02
CA ALA A 113 -22.98 17.72 0.90
C ALA A 113 -24.03 16.67 1.28
N VAL A 114 -25.26 17.07 1.63
CA VAL A 114 -26.37 16.15 1.94
C VAL A 114 -26.69 15.28 0.74
N THR A 115 -26.72 15.85 -0.47
CA THR A 115 -27.03 15.13 -1.71
C THR A 115 -25.96 14.08 -2.01
N ILE A 116 -24.68 14.42 -1.85
CA ILE A 116 -23.56 13.51 -2.04
C ILE A 116 -23.60 12.38 -1.01
N LEU A 117 -23.85 12.67 0.25
CA LEU A 117 -23.93 11.65 1.30
C LEU A 117 -25.19 10.78 1.21
N GLY A 118 -26.28 11.30 0.62
CA GLY A 118 -27.53 10.56 0.40
C GLY A 118 -27.52 9.69 -0.86
N GLY A 119 -26.50 9.82 -1.71
CA GLY A 119 -26.31 8.94 -2.87
C GLY A 119 -26.00 7.50 -2.42
N ASN A 120 -26.68 6.51 -3.03
CA ASN A 120 -26.29 5.10 -2.87
C ASN A 120 -25.01 4.86 -3.67
N TRP A 121 -23.88 5.08 -3.04
CA TRP A 121 -22.61 4.65 -3.57
C TRP A 121 -22.34 3.25 -3.03
N ASP A 122 -22.42 2.24 -3.89
CA ASP A 122 -21.98 0.88 -3.58
C ASP A 122 -20.44 0.90 -3.38
N ILE A 123 -20.01 1.37 -2.22
CA ILE A 123 -18.67 1.10 -1.73
C ILE A 123 -18.73 -0.37 -1.28
N GLU A 124 -18.18 -1.28 -2.06
CA GLU A 124 -17.93 -2.64 -1.60
C GLU A 124 -17.07 -2.53 -0.35
N GLU A 125 -17.68 -2.67 0.83
CA GLU A 125 -16.97 -2.95 2.07
C GLU A 125 -16.29 -4.30 1.89
N THR A 126 -15.03 -4.28 1.42
CA THR A 126 -14.22 -5.48 1.48
C THR A 126 -14.03 -5.82 2.96
N GLN A 127 -14.36 -7.06 3.32
CA GLN A 127 -14.21 -7.60 4.68
C GLN A 127 -12.78 -7.33 5.20
N ASP A 128 -12.61 -7.27 6.53
CA ASP A 128 -11.30 -7.20 7.17
C ASP A 128 -10.38 -8.30 6.64
N GLY A 129 -9.67 -8.00 5.55
CA GLY A 129 -8.74 -8.92 4.90
C GLY A 129 -7.44 -8.99 5.69
N ASN A 130 -6.91 -10.18 5.87
CA ASN A 130 -5.56 -10.41 6.37
C ASN A 130 -4.70 -10.95 5.22
N ALA A 131 -3.40 -10.61 5.23
CA ALA A 131 -2.47 -11.27 4.33
C ALA A 131 -2.34 -12.77 4.71
N TYR A 132 -2.38 -13.64 3.70
CA TYR A 132 -2.29 -15.09 3.86
C TYR A 132 -1.44 -15.71 2.74
N PHE A 133 -0.86 -16.88 3.03
CA PHE A 133 -0.16 -17.63 2.00
C PHE A 133 -1.12 -18.51 1.21
N GLU A 134 -0.97 -18.49 -0.10
CA GLU A 134 -1.68 -19.38 -1.02
C GLU A 134 -0.75 -19.96 -2.09
N GLU A 135 -1.22 -20.98 -2.76
CA GLU A 135 -0.58 -21.60 -3.91
C GLU A 135 -1.05 -20.90 -5.18
N ALA A 136 -0.10 -20.51 -6.04
CA ALA A 136 -0.38 -20.04 -7.38
C ALA A 136 0.26 -20.94 -8.42
N ARG A 137 -0.33 -20.99 -9.61
CA ARG A 137 0.16 -21.74 -10.75
C ARG A 137 0.71 -20.79 -11.81
N ILE A 138 1.92 -21.04 -12.31
CA ILE A 138 2.50 -20.26 -13.41
C ILE A 138 1.68 -20.46 -14.68
N LEU A 139 1.28 -19.37 -15.31
CA LEU A 139 0.53 -19.32 -16.56
C LEU A 139 1.43 -19.11 -17.76
N SER A 140 2.40 -18.20 -17.66
CA SER A 140 3.35 -17.91 -18.72
C SER A 140 4.65 -17.33 -18.18
N ILE A 141 5.73 -17.55 -18.95
CA ILE A 141 7.05 -16.96 -18.71
C ILE A 141 7.53 -16.33 -20.02
N GLU A 142 7.68 -15.03 -20.04
CA GLU A 142 7.98 -14.27 -21.24
C GLU A 142 9.17 -13.33 -21.03
N GLY A 143 9.90 -13.03 -22.10
CA GLY A 143 10.95 -12.00 -22.04
C GLY A 143 10.35 -10.61 -21.83
N ALA A 144 10.80 -9.90 -20.80
CA ALA A 144 10.36 -8.54 -20.49
C ALA A 144 11.38 -7.45 -20.92
N GLY A 145 12.29 -7.82 -21.84
CA GLY A 145 13.31 -6.89 -22.32
C GLY A 145 14.45 -6.66 -21.33
N VAL A 146 14.99 -5.46 -21.33
CA VAL A 146 16.11 -5.03 -20.48
C VAL A 146 15.65 -3.88 -19.60
N GLY A 147 15.90 -3.97 -18.29
CA GLY A 147 15.49 -2.95 -17.34
C GLY A 147 16.34 -2.99 -16.07
N GLU A 148 16.02 -2.15 -15.12
CA GLU A 148 16.74 -2.05 -13.85
C GLU A 148 16.23 -3.09 -12.86
N ARG A 149 17.17 -3.87 -12.33
CA ARG A 149 16.96 -4.92 -11.35
C ARG A 149 17.61 -4.56 -10.02
N VAL A 150 16.91 -4.81 -8.92
CA VAL A 150 17.39 -4.59 -7.56
C VAL A 150 17.82 -5.92 -6.92
N CYS A 151 19.07 -5.96 -6.40
CA CYS A 151 19.50 -6.93 -5.40
C CYS A 151 19.54 -6.28 -4.03
N ILE A 152 19.01 -6.99 -3.03
CA ILE A 152 18.98 -6.57 -1.63
C ILE A 152 19.98 -7.42 -0.85
N ASP A 153 20.99 -6.80 -0.25
CA ASP A 153 21.93 -7.45 0.66
C ASP A 153 21.56 -7.11 2.11
N LEU A 154 21.21 -8.12 2.88
CA LEU A 154 20.76 -8.01 4.26
C LEU A 154 21.95 -8.00 5.24
N THR A 155 21.78 -7.45 6.43
CA THR A 155 22.79 -7.46 7.50
C THR A 155 22.88 -8.81 8.24
N ARG A 156 21.97 -9.74 7.95
CA ARG A 156 21.95 -11.11 8.52
C ARG A 156 21.84 -12.16 7.42
N ARG A 157 22.11 -13.40 7.79
CA ARG A 157 21.86 -14.55 6.93
C ARG A 157 20.37 -14.92 6.99
N ILE A 158 19.87 -15.49 5.88
CA ILE A 158 18.57 -16.13 5.77
C ILE A 158 18.77 -17.62 5.45
N ASN A 159 17.79 -18.43 5.76
CA ASN A 159 17.86 -19.88 5.61
C ASN A 159 17.28 -20.34 4.27
N ASP A 160 17.53 -21.59 3.91
CA ASP A 160 16.87 -22.22 2.76
C ASP A 160 15.34 -22.22 2.97
N GLY A 161 14.59 -22.00 1.90
CA GLY A 161 13.15 -21.85 1.94
C GLY A 161 12.64 -20.49 2.42
N GLN A 162 13.54 -19.59 2.82
CA GLN A 162 13.21 -18.21 3.18
C GLN A 162 13.50 -17.24 2.04
N GLY A 163 12.77 -16.13 2.03
CA GLY A 163 12.93 -15.07 1.05
C GLY A 163 12.12 -13.83 1.38
N MET A 164 11.91 -12.99 0.38
CA MET A 164 11.11 -11.77 0.49
C MET A 164 9.86 -11.86 -0.37
N ALA A 165 8.75 -11.33 0.13
CA ALA A 165 7.52 -11.19 -0.65
C ALA A 165 7.64 -9.95 -1.56
N ILE A 166 7.69 -10.20 -2.87
CA ILE A 166 7.91 -9.22 -3.94
C ILE A 166 6.87 -9.45 -5.05
N GLY A 167 6.33 -8.39 -5.64
CA GLY A 167 5.38 -8.53 -6.76
C GLY A 167 5.16 -7.24 -7.53
N SER A 168 4.71 -7.37 -8.78
CA SER A 168 4.30 -6.21 -9.59
C SER A 168 2.87 -5.75 -9.26
N VAL A 169 2.12 -6.58 -8.55
CA VAL A 169 0.75 -6.32 -8.06
C VAL A 169 0.79 -6.31 -6.53
N SER A 170 0.27 -5.26 -5.91
CA SER A 170 0.43 -5.02 -4.46
C SER A 170 -0.27 -6.06 -3.58
N GLY A 171 -1.36 -6.65 -4.06
CA GLY A 171 -2.15 -7.68 -3.38
C GLY A 171 -1.66 -9.12 -3.62
N LYS A 172 -0.66 -9.34 -4.49
CA LYS A 172 -0.17 -10.69 -4.86
C LYS A 172 1.36 -10.69 -4.98
N LEU A 173 2.03 -10.97 -3.87
CA LEU A 173 3.49 -10.94 -3.79
C LEU A 173 4.07 -12.35 -3.84
N CYS A 174 4.93 -12.63 -4.82
CA CYS A 174 5.68 -13.89 -4.92
C CYS A 174 6.75 -13.96 -3.83
N LEU A 175 6.95 -15.14 -3.25
CA LEU A 175 8.06 -15.36 -2.35
C LEU A 175 9.35 -15.63 -3.16
N ILE A 176 10.22 -14.61 -3.22
CA ILE A 176 11.53 -14.70 -3.90
C ILE A 176 12.56 -15.25 -2.92
N HIS A 177 13.14 -16.40 -3.26
CA HIS A 177 14.09 -17.11 -2.42
C HIS A 177 15.43 -16.35 -2.27
N GLY A 178 16.05 -16.44 -1.11
CA GLY A 178 17.41 -15.95 -0.93
C GLY A 178 18.43 -16.74 -1.72
N GLU A 179 19.59 -16.15 -2.04
CA GLU A 179 20.69 -16.84 -2.75
C GLU A 179 21.46 -17.82 -1.83
N THR A 180 20.72 -18.71 -1.12
CA THR A 180 21.28 -19.68 -0.16
C THR A 180 21.74 -20.97 -0.83
N ILE A 181 21.15 -21.33 -1.99
CA ILE A 181 21.41 -22.58 -2.70
C ILE A 181 22.66 -22.43 -3.56
N GLN A 182 23.57 -23.38 -3.44
CA GLN A 182 24.79 -23.42 -4.24
C GLN A 182 24.47 -23.59 -5.73
N SER A 183 25.20 -22.87 -6.55
CA SER A 183 25.22 -22.99 -8.01
C SER A 183 26.63 -23.35 -8.46
N ASP A 184 26.74 -23.98 -9.63
CA ASP A 184 28.06 -24.38 -10.20
C ASP A 184 28.94 -23.18 -10.53
N TYR A 185 28.34 -22.02 -10.76
CA TYR A 185 29.02 -20.82 -11.27
C TYR A 185 29.18 -19.70 -10.26
N VAL A 186 28.40 -19.70 -9.20
CA VAL A 186 28.35 -18.59 -8.24
C VAL A 186 28.28 -19.13 -6.81
N PRO A 187 29.16 -18.66 -5.88
CA PRO A 187 29.08 -19.03 -4.49
C PRO A 187 27.76 -18.56 -3.87
N THR A 188 27.29 -19.27 -2.86
CA THR A 188 26.09 -18.88 -2.09
C THR A 188 26.27 -17.51 -1.45
N ARG A 189 25.16 -16.75 -1.43
CA ARG A 189 25.08 -15.44 -0.76
C ARG A 189 23.86 -15.45 0.16
N PRO A 190 23.94 -16.14 1.30
CA PRO A 190 22.79 -16.35 2.20
C PRO A 190 22.29 -15.07 2.88
N PHE A 191 22.71 -13.93 2.44
CA PHE A 191 22.28 -12.62 2.84
C PHE A 191 21.65 -11.81 1.70
N ARG A 192 21.56 -12.41 0.49
CA ARG A 192 21.09 -11.71 -0.71
C ARG A 192 19.77 -12.24 -1.20
N VAL A 193 18.88 -11.30 -1.60
CA VAL A 193 17.69 -11.56 -2.39
C VAL A 193 17.80 -10.77 -3.69
N ASN A 194 17.73 -11.44 -4.85
CA ASN A 194 17.63 -10.82 -6.17
C ASN A 194 16.15 -10.53 -6.42
N ALA A 195 15.70 -9.35 -5.99
CA ALA A 195 14.30 -9.04 -5.75
C ALA A 195 13.48 -8.84 -7.03
N GLY A 196 14.08 -8.33 -8.10
CA GLY A 196 13.36 -8.09 -9.36
C GLY A 196 13.42 -6.66 -9.85
N ALA A 197 12.49 -6.27 -10.71
CA ALA A 197 12.45 -4.95 -11.35
C ALA A 197 12.08 -3.83 -10.35
N ILE A 198 12.63 -2.64 -10.56
CA ILE A 198 12.53 -1.48 -9.64
C ILE A 198 11.11 -1.06 -9.26
N HIS A 199 10.11 -1.32 -10.13
CA HIS A 199 8.71 -0.96 -9.91
C HIS A 199 7.97 -1.93 -8.99
N SER A 200 8.58 -3.10 -8.69
CA SER A 200 7.92 -4.12 -7.86
C SER A 200 7.81 -3.66 -6.41
N TYR A 201 6.73 -4.07 -5.77
CA TYR A 201 6.51 -3.90 -4.33
C TYR A 201 7.33 -4.90 -3.53
N ALA A 202 7.83 -4.49 -2.38
CA ALA A 202 8.44 -5.34 -1.36
C ALA A 202 7.68 -5.18 -0.04
N LEU A 203 7.43 -6.29 0.66
CA LEU A 203 6.83 -6.26 1.99
C LEU A 203 7.87 -5.84 3.03
N MET A 204 7.56 -4.79 3.79
CA MET A 204 8.37 -4.28 4.89
C MET A 204 8.07 -5.03 6.20
N ALA A 205 8.93 -4.91 7.17
CA ALA A 205 8.79 -5.58 8.47
C ALA A 205 7.57 -5.11 9.28
N ASP A 206 7.09 -3.89 9.03
CA ASP A 206 5.90 -3.28 9.65
C ASP A 206 4.58 -3.61 8.93
N GLY A 207 4.63 -4.48 7.91
CA GLY A 207 3.46 -4.88 7.12
C GLY A 207 3.08 -3.93 5.97
N LYS A 208 3.77 -2.81 5.82
CA LYS A 208 3.62 -1.91 4.67
C LYS A 208 4.32 -2.48 3.44
N THR A 209 4.09 -1.85 2.29
CA THR A 209 4.88 -2.09 1.08
C THR A 209 5.63 -0.83 0.68
N LYS A 210 6.80 -1.02 0.05
CA LYS A 210 7.54 0.02 -0.67
C LYS A 210 7.86 -0.50 -2.08
N TYR A 211 8.00 0.39 -3.04
CA TYR A 211 8.63 0.01 -4.30
C TYR A 211 10.09 -0.35 -4.07
N LEU A 212 10.62 -1.28 -4.86
CA LEU A 212 12.06 -1.63 -4.77
C LEU A 212 12.98 -0.43 -5.02
N SER A 213 12.52 0.55 -5.83
CA SER A 213 13.22 1.81 -6.09
C SER A 213 13.29 2.76 -4.88
N GLU A 214 12.39 2.61 -3.91
CA GLU A 214 12.30 3.48 -2.71
C GLU A 214 13.10 2.94 -1.52
N LEU A 215 13.58 1.70 -1.62
CA LEU A 215 14.31 1.07 -0.53
C LEU A 215 15.66 1.72 -0.31
N ASN A 216 16.06 1.82 0.95
CA ASN A 216 17.36 2.36 1.36
C ASN A 216 18.06 1.43 2.35
N SER A 217 19.38 1.57 2.47
CA SER A 217 20.15 0.93 3.55
C SER A 217 19.61 1.42 4.90
N GLY A 218 19.35 0.48 5.81
CA GLY A 218 18.75 0.74 7.11
C GLY A 218 17.25 0.40 7.17
N ASP A 219 16.55 0.29 6.04
CA ASP A 219 15.17 -0.17 6.02
C ASP A 219 15.04 -1.60 6.56
N GLU A 220 13.96 -1.89 7.28
CA GLU A 220 13.64 -3.23 7.78
C GLU A 220 12.61 -3.91 6.87
N VAL A 221 12.94 -5.07 6.34
CA VAL A 221 12.09 -5.86 5.45
C VAL A 221 11.62 -7.15 6.11
N ALA A 222 10.48 -7.67 5.65
CA ALA A 222 9.98 -8.98 6.07
C ALA A 222 10.74 -10.10 5.35
N ILE A 223 11.22 -11.08 6.13
CA ILE A 223 11.76 -12.33 5.65
C ILE A 223 10.76 -13.43 5.97
N LEU A 224 10.32 -14.13 4.95
CA LEU A 224 9.20 -15.07 5.02
C LEU A 224 9.64 -16.47 4.59
N ALA A 225 8.98 -17.47 5.14
CA ALA A 225 9.02 -18.85 4.66
C ALA A 225 7.63 -19.27 4.19
N ALA A 226 7.52 -20.25 3.28
CA ALA A 226 6.24 -20.78 2.80
C ALA A 226 5.35 -21.33 3.94
N SER A 227 5.94 -21.68 5.09
CA SER A 227 5.23 -22.09 6.31
C SER A 227 4.47 -20.94 7.02
N GLY A 228 4.62 -19.69 6.55
CA GLY A 228 4.04 -18.50 7.18
C GLY A 228 4.92 -17.87 8.27
N ASN A 229 6.06 -18.46 8.61
CA ASN A 229 6.98 -17.84 9.58
C ASN A 229 7.53 -16.55 8.99
N GLN A 230 7.42 -15.47 9.77
CA GLN A 230 7.94 -14.15 9.44
C GLN A 230 9.00 -13.72 10.45
N GLU A 231 10.09 -13.20 9.91
CA GLU A 231 11.18 -12.57 10.65
C GLU A 231 11.50 -11.23 10.01
N LYS A 232 12.26 -10.36 10.68
CA LYS A 232 12.73 -9.11 10.11
C LYS A 232 14.22 -9.13 9.82
N ALA A 233 14.64 -8.39 8.81
CA ALA A 233 16.04 -8.15 8.50
C ALA A 233 16.25 -6.72 8.02
N THR A 234 17.40 -6.15 8.36
CA THR A 234 17.78 -4.81 7.93
C THR A 234 18.53 -4.89 6.60
N ILE A 235 18.23 -3.99 5.68
CA ILE A 235 18.95 -3.82 4.43
C ILE A 235 20.32 -3.20 4.72
N GLY A 236 21.39 -3.91 4.39
CA GLY A 236 22.75 -3.39 4.50
C GLY A 236 23.21 -2.66 3.23
N ARG A 237 22.74 -3.12 2.06
CA ARG A 237 23.11 -2.55 0.76
C ARG A 237 22.10 -2.91 -0.31
N LEU A 238 21.92 -2.01 -1.27
CA LEU A 238 21.16 -2.22 -2.49
C LEU A 238 22.10 -2.15 -3.70
N LYS A 239 21.85 -2.99 -4.71
CA LYS A 239 22.52 -2.94 -6.00
C LYS A 239 21.46 -2.84 -7.09
N ILE A 240 21.45 -1.74 -7.82
CA ILE A 240 20.58 -1.52 -8.97
C ILE A 240 21.44 -1.63 -10.23
N GLU A 241 21.05 -2.54 -11.13
CA GLU A 241 21.83 -2.84 -12.34
C GLU A 241 20.89 -3.17 -13.50
N THR A 242 21.22 -2.67 -14.68
CA THR A 242 20.52 -3.02 -15.93
C THR A 242 20.74 -4.47 -16.27
N ARG A 243 19.66 -5.25 -16.42
CA ARG A 243 19.68 -6.71 -16.67
C ARG A 243 18.55 -7.12 -17.61
N PRO A 244 18.70 -8.26 -18.31
CA PRO A 244 17.56 -8.89 -18.99
C PRO A 244 16.55 -9.38 -17.97
N LEU A 245 15.26 -9.18 -18.27
CA LEU A 245 14.15 -9.45 -17.39
C LEU A 245 13.19 -10.48 -18.00
N LEU A 246 12.56 -11.25 -17.13
CA LEU A 246 11.43 -12.14 -17.44
C LEU A 246 10.19 -11.61 -16.74
N MET A 247 9.06 -11.68 -17.41
CA MET A 247 7.73 -11.52 -16.82
C MET A 247 7.15 -12.91 -16.59
N ILE A 248 6.75 -13.18 -15.37
CA ILE A 248 6.10 -14.43 -14.96
C ILE A 248 4.69 -14.05 -14.55
N ARG A 249 3.68 -14.58 -15.27
CA ARG A 249 2.27 -14.49 -14.90
C ARG A 249 1.84 -15.75 -14.21
N PHE A 250 0.98 -15.61 -13.21
CA PHE A 250 0.45 -16.73 -12.44
C PHE A 250 -1.01 -16.49 -12.09
N GLU A 251 -1.72 -17.56 -11.79
CA GLU A 251 -3.09 -17.52 -11.29
C GLU A 251 -3.17 -18.09 -9.87
N THR A 252 -4.00 -17.48 -9.05
CA THR A 252 -4.50 -18.01 -7.80
C THR A 252 -5.96 -18.43 -7.99
N PRO A 253 -6.65 -19.09 -7.03
CA PRO A 253 -8.04 -19.46 -7.18
C PRO A 253 -8.97 -18.30 -7.57
N ASP A 254 -8.66 -17.09 -7.12
CA ASP A 254 -9.57 -15.94 -7.25
C ASP A 254 -9.13 -14.92 -8.29
N THR A 255 -7.83 -14.85 -8.64
CA THR A 255 -7.32 -13.79 -9.52
C THR A 255 -5.96 -14.15 -10.12
N GLU A 256 -5.50 -13.31 -11.03
CA GLU A 256 -4.17 -13.39 -11.64
C GLU A 256 -3.22 -12.38 -11.01
N GLY A 257 -1.93 -12.69 -11.07
CA GLY A 257 -0.84 -11.81 -10.65
C GLY A 257 0.35 -11.92 -11.59
N GLN A 258 1.33 -11.06 -11.38
CA GLN A 258 2.57 -11.08 -12.16
C GLN A 258 3.75 -10.58 -11.36
N ILE A 259 4.94 -11.00 -11.78
CA ILE A 259 6.21 -10.50 -11.29
C ILE A 259 7.22 -10.34 -12.43
N VAL A 260 8.05 -9.31 -12.35
CA VAL A 260 9.15 -9.08 -13.28
C VAL A 260 10.47 -9.26 -12.55
N VAL A 261 11.24 -10.27 -12.97
CA VAL A 261 12.49 -10.67 -12.31
C VAL A 261 13.66 -10.74 -13.29
N GLN A 262 14.89 -10.75 -12.79
CA GLN A 262 16.05 -10.95 -13.64
C GLN A 262 16.05 -12.37 -14.24
N GLN A 263 16.37 -12.49 -15.52
CA GLN A 263 16.64 -13.76 -16.18
C GLN A 263 18.01 -14.31 -15.74
N ALA A 264 18.03 -15.01 -14.60
CA ALA A 264 19.24 -15.61 -14.06
C ALA A 264 18.92 -16.85 -13.21
N GLU A 265 19.80 -17.86 -13.23
CA GLU A 265 19.63 -19.12 -12.51
C GLU A 265 19.64 -18.96 -10.98
N THR A 266 20.21 -17.87 -10.48
CA THR A 266 20.23 -17.56 -9.04
C THR A 266 18.92 -16.94 -8.52
N VAL A 267 18.05 -16.48 -9.43
CA VAL A 267 16.70 -16.03 -9.07
C VAL A 267 15.79 -17.25 -8.97
N ARG A 268 15.19 -17.43 -7.81
CA ARG A 268 14.34 -18.58 -7.51
C ARG A 268 13.05 -18.15 -6.85
N LEU A 269 11.96 -18.80 -7.24
CA LEU A 269 10.66 -18.69 -6.58
C LEU A 269 10.55 -19.81 -5.54
N VAL A 270 9.94 -19.52 -4.40
CA VAL A 270 9.68 -20.55 -3.39
C VAL A 270 8.40 -21.28 -3.76
N SER A 271 8.44 -22.61 -3.76
CA SER A 271 7.27 -23.46 -3.97
C SER A 271 6.50 -23.68 -2.65
N PRO A 272 5.23 -24.14 -2.69
CA PRO A 272 4.40 -24.33 -1.49
C PRO A 272 5.00 -25.29 -0.44
N ASN A 273 5.84 -26.24 -0.86
CA ASN A 273 6.54 -27.15 0.03
C ASN A 273 7.88 -26.59 0.58
N GLY A 274 8.20 -25.33 0.30
CA GLY A 274 9.44 -24.67 0.72
C GLY A 274 10.64 -24.92 -0.20
N GLY A 275 10.47 -25.67 -1.29
CA GLY A 275 11.50 -25.83 -2.31
C GLY A 275 11.73 -24.57 -3.13
N ALA A 276 12.79 -24.53 -3.93
CA ALA A 276 13.13 -23.37 -4.76
C ALA A 276 13.19 -23.77 -6.24
N ILE A 277 12.48 -23.00 -7.08
CA ILE A 277 12.41 -23.18 -8.52
C ILE A 277 13.18 -22.03 -9.18
N SER A 278 14.25 -22.34 -9.95
CA SER A 278 14.94 -21.30 -10.72
C SER A 278 14.04 -20.75 -11.81
N VAL A 279 14.00 -19.43 -11.98
CA VAL A 279 13.19 -18.78 -13.02
C VAL A 279 13.65 -19.13 -14.45
N THR A 280 14.87 -19.66 -14.61
CA THR A 280 15.37 -20.16 -15.89
C THR A 280 15.00 -21.62 -16.17
N GLN A 281 14.43 -22.30 -15.19
CA GLN A 281 13.98 -23.71 -15.27
C GLN A 281 12.49 -23.86 -14.97
N ALA A 282 11.84 -22.77 -14.54
CA ALA A 282 10.42 -22.76 -14.26
C ALA A 282 9.62 -23.00 -15.55
N GLU A 283 8.52 -23.71 -15.46
CA GLU A 283 7.63 -24.07 -16.56
C GLU A 283 6.19 -23.66 -16.25
N GLU A 284 5.36 -23.55 -17.29
CA GLU A 284 3.92 -23.38 -17.13
C GLU A 284 3.34 -24.55 -16.33
N GLY A 285 2.50 -24.25 -15.35
CA GLY A 285 1.90 -25.22 -14.44
C GLY A 285 2.67 -25.43 -13.13
N ASP A 286 3.91 -24.94 -13.02
CA ASP A 286 4.65 -24.99 -11.77
C ASP A 286 3.91 -24.21 -10.67
N LYS A 287 4.03 -24.71 -9.43
CA LYS A 287 3.37 -24.15 -8.26
C LYS A 287 4.34 -23.32 -7.43
N ILE A 288 3.92 -22.09 -7.13
CA ILE A 288 4.70 -21.12 -6.37
C ILE A 288 3.91 -20.60 -5.16
N SER A 289 4.62 -20.15 -4.14
CA SER A 289 4.03 -19.54 -2.94
C SER A 289 3.81 -18.05 -3.15
N ILE A 290 2.60 -17.61 -2.90
CA ILE A 290 2.16 -16.22 -2.99
C ILE A 290 1.70 -15.76 -1.61
N LEU A 291 2.12 -14.57 -1.21
CA LEU A 291 1.46 -13.84 -0.13
C LEU A 291 0.35 -13.02 -0.78
N ALA A 292 -0.89 -13.40 -0.50
CA ALA A 292 -2.09 -12.72 -0.97
C ALA A 292 -2.59 -11.73 0.09
N ASP A 293 -3.09 -10.59 -0.36
CA ASP A 293 -3.75 -9.60 0.48
C ASP A 293 -4.87 -8.97 -0.37
N ASP A 294 -6.11 -9.16 0.04
CA ASP A 294 -7.27 -8.67 -0.70
C ASP A 294 -7.49 -7.17 -0.55
N ARG A 295 -6.71 -6.53 0.32
CA ARG A 295 -6.75 -5.09 0.52
C ARG A 295 -5.89 -4.37 -0.52
N ALA A 296 -6.40 -3.25 -1.04
CA ALA A 296 -5.59 -2.33 -1.84
C ALA A 296 -4.45 -1.70 -1.02
N ARG A 297 -3.51 -1.07 -1.69
CA ARG A 297 -2.40 -0.36 -1.04
C ARG A 297 -2.41 1.12 -1.42
N HIS A 298 -2.29 1.99 -0.43
CA HIS A 298 -2.01 3.41 -0.63
C HIS A 298 -0.82 3.83 0.24
N ILE A 299 0.21 4.44 -0.35
CA ILE A 299 1.50 4.72 0.30
C ILE A 299 2.03 3.54 1.15
N GLY A 300 1.89 2.33 0.63
CA GLY A 300 2.31 1.09 1.29
C GLY A 300 1.37 0.54 2.37
N LEU A 301 0.37 1.30 2.83
CA LEU A 301 -0.62 0.86 3.81
C LEU A 301 -1.70 0.01 3.14
N ALA A 302 -2.10 -1.09 3.79
CA ALA A 302 -3.21 -1.92 3.34
C ALA A 302 -4.55 -1.26 3.67
N LEU A 303 -5.42 -1.11 2.69
CA LEU A 303 -6.71 -0.44 2.80
C LEU A 303 -7.82 -1.24 2.15
N ASN A 304 -9.02 -1.19 2.74
CA ASN A 304 -10.22 -1.72 2.10
C ASN A 304 -10.71 -0.72 1.03
N ALA A 305 -10.15 -0.81 -0.17
CA ALA A 305 -10.53 0.02 -1.32
C ALA A 305 -10.47 -0.81 -2.61
N GLY A 306 -11.35 -0.54 -3.55
CA GLY A 306 -11.39 -1.23 -4.83
C GLY A 306 -10.30 -0.72 -5.78
N VAL A 307 -9.14 -1.39 -5.83
CA VAL A 307 -8.09 -1.11 -6.80
C VAL A 307 -7.90 -2.31 -7.70
N LYS A 308 -7.82 -2.08 -9.01
CA LYS A 308 -7.51 -3.11 -10.01
C LYS A 308 -6.18 -2.81 -10.68
N GLU A 309 -5.16 -3.55 -10.29
CA GLU A 309 -3.84 -3.55 -10.95
C GLU A 309 -3.84 -4.59 -12.08
N LYS A 310 -3.10 -4.30 -13.19
CA LYS A 310 -3.00 -5.19 -14.36
C LYS A 310 -1.56 -5.33 -14.81
#